data_c5ce71d501ecfd02b8ac3c62bcd64ad2
#
_entry.id   c5ce71d501ecfd02b8ac3c62bcd64ad2
#
_cell.length_a   1.000
_cell.length_b   1.000
_cell.length_c   1.000
_cell.angle_alpha   90.00
_cell.angle_beta   90.00
_cell.angle_gamma   90.00
#
_symmetry.space_group_name_H-M   'P 1'
#
loop_
_entity.id
_entity.type
_entity.pdbx_description
1 polymer ?
#
loop_
_entity_poly.entity_id
_entity_poly.type
_entity_poly.pdbx_seq_one_letter_code
_entity_poly.pdbx_strand_id
1 'polypeptide(L)'
;MKRRTFIKNTAATSALVTLSGVSLSSFTTIKERKITILHTNDVHSHIDPFPDNHPKNPAMGGVARRASLIEQIRKEETNVLLLDAGDIFFFFSYFNYYGGELEFKLMSMMKYDLATLGNHDFDNGINGFFAQLPHANFEFVSANYDFKNTELNGIVKPYKTFLKDGVK
;
A
#
# COMPACT_ATOMS: atom_id res chain seq x y z
N MET A 1 19.42 -20.08 55.59
CA MET A 1 19.89 -21.20 54.72
C MET A 1 21.41 -21.13 54.63
N LYS A 2 22.16 -22.23 54.90
CA LYS A 2 23.63 -22.21 54.86
C LYS A 2 24.12 -22.18 53.40
N ARG A 3 25.09 -21.33 53.05
CA ARG A 3 25.67 -21.18 51.71
C ARG A 3 25.91 -22.53 50.99
N ARG A 4 26.41 -23.50 51.74
CA ARG A 4 26.74 -24.86 51.23
C ARG A 4 25.50 -25.64 50.77
N THR A 5 24.33 -25.44 51.41
CA THR A 5 23.05 -26.06 51.04
C THR A 5 22.48 -25.41 49.80
N PHE A 6 22.61 -24.09 49.68
CA PHE A 6 22.18 -23.37 48.49
C PHE A 6 22.95 -23.83 47.23
N ILE A 7 24.29 -23.92 47.31
CA ILE A 7 25.12 -24.34 46.19
C ILE A 7 24.82 -25.79 45.78
N LYS A 8 24.61 -26.70 46.76
CA LYS A 8 24.25 -28.10 46.47
C LYS A 8 22.90 -28.23 45.80
N ASN A 9 21.90 -27.47 46.24
CA ASN A 9 20.57 -27.49 45.64
C ASN A 9 20.55 -26.89 44.25
N THR A 10 21.29 -25.80 44.01
CA THR A 10 21.43 -25.19 42.71
C THR A 10 22.13 -26.12 41.72
N ALA A 11 23.20 -26.79 42.14
CA ALA A 11 23.92 -27.75 41.30
C ALA A 11 23.06 -28.99 40.97
N ALA A 12 22.27 -29.48 41.95
CA ALA A 12 21.36 -30.59 41.74
C ALA A 12 20.21 -30.23 40.77
N THR A 13 19.67 -29.02 40.88
CA THR A 13 18.62 -28.53 39.97
C THR A 13 19.16 -28.34 38.54
N SER A 14 20.38 -27.81 38.37
CA SER A 14 21.02 -27.70 37.07
C SER A 14 21.30 -29.06 36.42
N ALA A 15 21.72 -30.06 37.21
CA ALA A 15 21.96 -31.42 36.71
C ALA A 15 20.64 -32.11 36.29
N LEU A 16 19.53 -31.88 37.01
CA LEU A 16 18.22 -32.44 36.65
C LEU A 16 17.69 -31.84 35.34
N VAL A 17 17.91 -30.57 35.08
CA VAL A 17 17.49 -29.90 33.83
C VAL A 17 18.25 -30.44 32.64
N THR A 18 19.54 -30.78 32.78
CA THR A 18 20.34 -31.37 31.71
C THR A 18 20.04 -32.86 31.46
N LEU A 19 19.62 -33.61 32.48
CA LEU A 19 19.26 -35.02 32.36
C LEU A 19 17.81 -35.24 31.84
N SER A 20 16.93 -34.25 31.97
CA SER A 20 15.53 -34.37 31.54
C SER A 20 15.32 -34.22 30.02
N GLY A 21 16.38 -34.05 29.22
CA GLY A 21 16.26 -33.96 27.76
C GLY A 21 15.37 -32.82 27.27
N VAL A 22 15.09 -31.83 28.14
CA VAL A 22 14.39 -30.62 27.71
C VAL A 22 15.37 -29.83 26.86
N SER A 23 15.35 -30.11 25.56
CA SER A 23 16.03 -29.28 24.62
C SER A 23 15.45 -27.87 24.72
N LEU A 24 16.26 -26.92 25.13
CA LEU A 24 15.97 -25.47 25.10
C LEU A 24 15.81 -24.93 23.66
N SER A 25 15.60 -25.83 22.70
CA SER A 25 15.39 -25.51 21.28
C SER A 25 13.95 -25.13 20.92
N SER A 26 13.11 -24.83 21.92
CA SER A 26 11.76 -24.26 21.67
C SER A 26 11.77 -22.73 21.57
N PHE A 27 12.88 -22.12 21.18
CA PHE A 27 12.78 -20.81 20.55
C PHE A 27 12.21 -21.05 19.14
N THR A 28 10.89 -21.03 19.02
CA THR A 28 10.27 -20.85 17.72
C THR A 28 10.85 -19.55 17.17
N THR A 29 11.71 -19.67 16.17
CA THR A 29 12.14 -18.54 15.37
C THR A 29 10.85 -17.91 14.84
N ILE A 30 10.46 -16.77 15.39
CA ILE A 30 9.37 -15.97 14.83
C ILE A 30 9.88 -15.62 13.43
N LYS A 31 9.27 -16.25 12.43
CA LYS A 31 9.60 -15.93 11.03
C LYS A 31 9.11 -14.51 10.80
N GLU A 32 10.05 -13.58 10.74
CA GLU A 32 9.73 -12.21 10.37
C GLU A 32 9.06 -12.20 8.99
N ARG A 33 8.00 -11.40 8.86
CA ARG A 33 7.27 -11.20 7.61
C ARG A 33 7.38 -9.74 7.24
N LYS A 34 7.85 -9.47 6.04
CA LYS A 34 8.01 -8.13 5.51
C LYS A 34 6.90 -7.85 4.49
N ILE A 35 6.19 -6.75 4.68
CA ILE A 35 5.25 -6.19 3.70
C ILE A 35 5.76 -4.80 3.35
N THR A 36 5.95 -4.54 2.08
CA THR A 36 6.35 -3.24 1.56
C THR A 36 5.12 -2.51 1.05
N ILE A 37 4.82 -1.36 1.64
CA ILE A 37 3.71 -0.50 1.22
C ILE A 37 4.29 0.68 0.46
N LEU A 38 3.90 0.80 -0.80
CA LEU A 38 4.13 1.97 -1.63
C LEU A 38 2.84 2.76 -1.70
N HIS A 39 2.92 4.07 -1.59
CA HIS A 39 1.74 4.89 -1.78
C HIS A 39 2.04 6.16 -2.59
N THR A 40 1.02 6.61 -3.29
CA THR A 40 0.96 7.92 -3.93
C THR A 40 -0.27 8.67 -3.43
N ASN A 41 -0.27 9.97 -3.59
CA ASN A 41 -1.41 10.85 -3.33
C ASN A 41 -1.22 12.15 -4.12
N ASP A 42 -2.30 12.86 -4.39
CA ASP A 42 -2.30 14.19 -5.01
C ASP A 42 -1.46 14.24 -6.29
N VAL A 43 -1.61 13.23 -7.15
CA VAL A 43 -0.87 13.19 -8.41
C VAL A 43 -1.44 14.14 -9.44
N HIS A 44 -2.69 14.57 -9.29
CA HIS A 44 -3.32 15.67 -9.99
C HIS A 44 -3.11 15.63 -11.51
N SER A 45 -3.34 14.48 -12.12
CA SER A 45 -3.16 14.27 -13.57
C SER A 45 -1.77 14.63 -14.13
N HIS A 46 -0.75 14.67 -13.23
CA HIS A 46 0.63 14.97 -13.63
C HIS A 46 1.27 13.75 -14.29
N ILE A 47 1.06 13.63 -15.61
CA ILE A 47 1.58 12.52 -16.41
C ILE A 47 3.03 12.78 -16.79
N ASP A 48 3.32 13.98 -17.31
CA ASP A 48 4.68 14.38 -17.68
C ASP A 48 5.50 14.81 -16.45
N PRO A 49 6.83 14.73 -16.53
CA PRO A 49 7.69 15.37 -15.54
C PRO A 49 7.52 16.90 -15.58
N PHE A 50 7.82 17.55 -14.46
CA PHE A 50 7.89 19.00 -14.43
C PHE A 50 8.91 19.52 -15.47
N PRO A 51 8.68 20.69 -16.08
CA PRO A 51 9.64 21.29 -17.00
C PRO A 51 11.01 21.51 -16.39
N ASP A 52 12.06 21.50 -17.21
CA ASP A 52 13.43 21.72 -16.74
C ASP A 52 13.65 23.07 -16.05
N ASN A 53 12.83 24.05 -16.38
CA ASN A 53 12.85 25.39 -15.76
C ASN A 53 11.87 25.55 -14.59
N HIS A 54 11.28 24.48 -14.09
CA HIS A 54 10.34 24.57 -12.97
C HIS A 54 11.07 25.03 -11.68
N PRO A 55 10.56 26.09 -10.97
CA PRO A 55 11.32 26.79 -9.95
C PRO A 55 11.65 25.93 -8.71
N LYS A 56 10.85 24.91 -8.41
CA LYS A 56 11.04 24.06 -7.22
C LYS A 56 11.47 22.61 -7.57
N ASN A 57 10.95 22.06 -8.67
CA ASN A 57 11.07 20.63 -9.00
C ASN A 57 11.48 20.46 -10.48
N PRO A 58 12.61 21.02 -10.95
CA PRO A 58 12.99 20.94 -12.36
C PRO A 58 13.18 19.50 -12.79
N ALA A 59 12.55 19.12 -13.90
CA ALA A 59 12.58 17.79 -14.51
C ALA A 59 12.18 16.63 -13.56
N MET A 60 11.55 16.89 -12.43
CA MET A 60 11.13 15.86 -11.45
C MET A 60 9.75 15.29 -11.78
N GLY A 61 9.41 14.15 -11.20
CA GLY A 61 8.12 13.49 -11.34
C GLY A 61 7.95 12.77 -12.67
N GLY A 62 6.69 12.68 -13.10
CA GLY A 62 6.27 11.97 -14.30
C GLY A 62 5.95 10.49 -14.06
N VAL A 63 4.90 10.02 -14.75
CA VAL A 63 4.38 8.66 -14.59
C VAL A 63 5.38 7.58 -15.02
N ALA A 64 6.18 7.85 -16.05
CA ALA A 64 7.17 6.89 -16.56
C ALA A 64 8.26 6.57 -15.53
N ARG A 65 8.78 7.59 -14.83
CA ARG A 65 9.75 7.39 -13.73
C ARG A 65 9.13 6.69 -12.55
N ARG A 66 7.89 7.05 -12.19
CA ARG A 66 7.13 6.38 -11.13
C ARG A 66 6.95 4.90 -11.46
N ALA A 67 6.55 4.56 -12.68
CA ALA A 67 6.39 3.18 -13.12
C ALA A 67 7.71 2.40 -13.03
N SER A 68 8.82 2.98 -13.49
CA SER A 68 10.15 2.35 -13.40
C SER A 68 10.59 2.09 -11.96
N LEU A 69 10.36 3.05 -11.05
CA LEU A 69 10.67 2.87 -9.62
C LEU A 69 9.82 1.77 -8.99
N ILE A 70 8.53 1.75 -9.26
CA ILE A 70 7.62 0.70 -8.76
C ILE A 70 8.05 -0.68 -9.26
N GLU A 71 8.41 -0.78 -10.55
CA GLU A 71 8.90 -2.03 -11.13
C GLU A 71 10.21 -2.49 -10.48
N GLN A 72 11.15 -1.58 -10.24
CA GLN A 72 12.40 -1.88 -9.54
C GLN A 72 12.11 -2.43 -8.14
N ILE A 73 11.30 -1.75 -7.34
CA ILE A 73 10.97 -2.19 -5.98
C ILE A 73 10.30 -3.57 -6.00
N ARG A 74 9.42 -3.84 -6.95
CA ARG A 74 8.77 -5.15 -7.08
C ARG A 74 9.72 -6.28 -7.51
N LYS A 75 10.87 -5.98 -8.09
CA LYS A 75 11.93 -6.97 -8.34
C LYS A 75 12.72 -7.29 -7.07
N GLU A 76 12.84 -6.34 -6.17
CA GLU A 76 13.60 -6.45 -4.92
C GLU A 76 12.75 -6.99 -3.76
N GLU A 77 11.44 -6.72 -3.77
CA GLU A 77 10.50 -7.02 -2.69
C GLU A 77 9.36 -7.94 -3.15
N THR A 78 9.04 -8.94 -2.33
CA THR A 78 8.04 -9.98 -2.70
C THR A 78 6.61 -9.63 -2.34
N ASN A 79 6.39 -8.92 -1.23
CA ASN A 79 5.06 -8.61 -0.67
C ASN A 79 4.77 -7.13 -0.78
N VAL A 80 4.62 -6.62 -1.99
CA VAL A 80 4.36 -5.21 -2.26
C VAL A 80 2.86 -4.95 -2.34
N LEU A 81 2.40 -3.88 -1.67
CA LEU A 81 1.10 -3.24 -1.88
C LEU A 81 1.35 -1.83 -2.43
N LEU A 82 0.69 -1.50 -3.52
CA LEU A 82 0.72 -0.18 -4.13
C LEU A 82 -0.64 0.48 -3.99
N LEU A 83 -0.71 1.54 -3.22
CA LEU A 83 -1.94 2.22 -2.82
C LEU A 83 -1.91 3.68 -3.30
N ASP A 84 -3.10 4.24 -3.50
CA ASP A 84 -3.26 5.68 -3.77
C ASP A 84 -4.21 6.31 -2.73
N ALA A 85 -3.85 7.49 -2.25
CA ALA A 85 -4.60 8.19 -1.20
C ALA A 85 -5.55 9.28 -1.76
N GLY A 86 -5.84 9.26 -3.06
CA GLY A 86 -6.81 10.15 -3.71
C GLY A 86 -6.19 11.40 -4.33
N ASP A 87 -7.05 12.23 -4.88
CA ASP A 87 -6.72 13.37 -5.73
C ASP A 87 -5.87 12.94 -6.94
N ILE A 88 -6.34 11.87 -7.59
CA ILE A 88 -5.76 11.33 -8.82
C ILE A 88 -5.95 12.34 -9.96
N PHE A 89 -7.15 12.90 -10.06
CA PHE A 89 -7.54 13.86 -11.08
C PHE A 89 -7.27 15.30 -10.66
N PHE A 90 -7.19 16.17 -11.65
CA PHE A 90 -7.24 17.61 -11.49
C PHE A 90 -7.47 18.25 -12.87
N PHE A 91 -8.12 19.40 -12.92
CA PHE A 91 -8.34 20.16 -14.17
C PHE A 91 -7.02 20.61 -14.79
N PHE A 92 -6.28 19.66 -15.34
CA PHE A 92 -5.06 19.88 -16.11
C PHE A 92 -5.19 19.25 -17.50
N SER A 93 -4.22 19.50 -18.36
CA SER A 93 -4.27 19.22 -19.81
C SER A 93 -4.81 17.83 -20.15
N TYR A 94 -4.35 16.78 -19.50
CA TYR A 94 -4.77 15.41 -19.78
C TYR A 94 -6.17 15.09 -19.27
N PHE A 95 -6.49 15.50 -18.05
CA PHE A 95 -7.82 15.28 -17.49
C PHE A 95 -8.92 16.01 -18.27
N ASN A 96 -8.67 17.27 -18.68
CA ASN A 96 -9.61 18.03 -19.49
C ASN A 96 -9.89 17.37 -20.84
N TYR A 97 -8.95 16.57 -21.35
CA TYR A 97 -9.08 15.91 -22.64
C TYR A 97 -9.64 14.49 -22.54
N TYR A 98 -9.19 13.71 -21.54
CA TYR A 98 -9.51 12.29 -21.41
C TYR A 98 -10.48 12.00 -20.25
N GLY A 99 -10.84 12.97 -19.41
CA GLY A 99 -11.79 12.83 -18.32
C GLY A 99 -11.41 11.85 -17.21
N GLY A 100 -10.11 11.47 -17.12
CA GLY A 100 -9.59 10.50 -16.12
C GLY A 100 -9.28 9.11 -16.69
N GLU A 101 -9.67 8.82 -17.94
CA GLU A 101 -9.39 7.54 -18.60
C GLU A 101 -7.89 7.21 -18.63
N LEU A 102 -7.07 8.21 -18.99
CA LEU A 102 -5.63 8.04 -19.11
C LEU A 102 -4.99 7.70 -17.75
N GLU A 103 -5.37 8.42 -16.72
CA GLU A 103 -4.88 8.23 -15.35
C GLU A 103 -5.17 6.79 -14.86
N PHE A 104 -6.41 6.32 -14.99
CA PHE A 104 -6.78 4.97 -14.56
C PHE A 104 -6.12 3.88 -15.39
N LYS A 105 -5.94 4.07 -16.68
CA LYS A 105 -5.18 3.14 -17.52
C LYS A 105 -3.72 3.06 -17.09
N LEU A 106 -3.07 4.19 -16.82
CA LEU A 106 -1.68 4.22 -16.37
C LEU A 106 -1.52 3.61 -14.97
N MET A 107 -2.43 3.88 -14.04
CA MET A 107 -2.45 3.24 -12.72
C MET A 107 -2.66 1.72 -12.84
N SER A 108 -3.55 1.28 -13.73
CA SER A 108 -3.80 -0.13 -14.01
C SER A 108 -2.55 -0.83 -14.58
N MET A 109 -1.83 -0.17 -15.49
CA MET A 109 -0.56 -0.68 -16.03
C MET A 109 0.52 -0.80 -14.95
N MET A 110 0.57 0.15 -14.00
CA MET A 110 1.45 0.11 -12.83
C MET A 110 0.98 -0.89 -11.77
N LYS A 111 -0.20 -1.52 -11.94
CA LYS A 111 -0.79 -2.52 -11.04
C LYS A 111 -1.02 -1.95 -9.64
N TYR A 112 -1.72 -0.83 -9.54
CA TYR A 112 -2.23 -0.38 -8.24
C TYR A 112 -3.15 -1.45 -7.64
N ASP A 113 -3.05 -1.65 -6.33
CA ASP A 113 -3.87 -2.64 -5.61
C ASP A 113 -5.19 -2.01 -5.10
N LEU A 114 -5.15 -0.72 -4.74
CA LEU A 114 -6.29 0.00 -4.20
C LEU A 114 -6.06 1.51 -4.28
N ALA A 115 -7.15 2.27 -4.42
CA ALA A 115 -7.15 3.72 -4.25
C ALA A 115 -8.27 4.17 -3.31
N THR A 116 -8.10 5.34 -2.72
CA THR A 116 -9.22 6.10 -2.13
C THR A 116 -9.58 7.29 -3.02
N LEU A 117 -10.46 8.13 -2.55
CA LEU A 117 -11.03 9.25 -3.30
C LEU A 117 -10.74 10.56 -2.58
N GLY A 118 -10.14 11.50 -3.28
CA GLY A 118 -10.02 12.89 -2.85
C GLY A 118 -11.16 13.76 -3.42
N ASN A 119 -11.10 15.05 -3.18
CA ASN A 119 -12.13 15.97 -3.65
C ASN A 119 -12.04 16.23 -5.17
N HIS A 120 -10.83 16.28 -5.72
CA HIS A 120 -10.62 16.49 -7.15
C HIS A 120 -10.99 15.30 -8.02
N ASP A 121 -11.12 14.10 -7.44
CA ASP A 121 -11.61 12.93 -8.18
C ASP A 121 -13.06 13.11 -8.66
N PHE A 122 -13.77 14.10 -8.10
CA PHE A 122 -15.13 14.47 -8.49
C PHE A 122 -15.23 15.79 -9.29
N ASP A 123 -14.14 16.29 -9.85
CA ASP A 123 -14.15 17.52 -10.64
C ASP A 123 -15.11 17.46 -11.84
N ASN A 124 -15.28 16.28 -12.46
CA ASN A 124 -16.31 16.00 -13.47
C ASN A 124 -17.62 15.44 -12.87
N GLY A 125 -17.84 15.60 -11.55
CA GLY A 125 -18.96 15.01 -10.83
C GLY A 125 -18.83 13.50 -10.64
N ILE A 126 -19.77 12.93 -9.88
CA ILE A 126 -19.81 11.49 -9.60
C ILE A 126 -19.98 10.67 -10.89
N ASN A 127 -20.82 11.11 -11.82
CA ASN A 127 -21.03 10.43 -13.09
C ASN A 127 -19.78 10.44 -13.97
N GLY A 128 -19.00 11.52 -13.93
CA GLY A 128 -17.72 11.60 -14.63
C GLY A 128 -16.72 10.59 -14.09
N PHE A 129 -16.60 10.48 -12.76
CA PHE A 129 -15.76 9.46 -12.12
C PHE A 129 -16.26 8.04 -12.44
N PHE A 130 -17.56 7.80 -12.29
CA PHE A 130 -18.17 6.48 -12.56
C PHE A 130 -17.90 6.00 -13.99
N ALA A 131 -17.96 6.89 -14.96
CA ALA A 131 -17.69 6.58 -16.36
C ALA A 131 -16.25 6.08 -16.62
N GLN A 132 -15.30 6.41 -15.73
CA GLN A 132 -13.89 5.99 -15.89
C GLN A 132 -13.60 4.64 -15.22
N LEU A 133 -14.45 4.14 -14.32
CA LEU A 133 -14.22 2.88 -13.61
C LEU A 133 -13.90 1.68 -14.51
N PRO A 134 -14.46 1.53 -15.73
CA PRO A 134 -14.07 0.45 -16.63
C PRO A 134 -12.59 0.43 -17.03
N HIS A 135 -11.87 1.52 -16.85
CA HIS A 135 -10.44 1.64 -17.14
C HIS A 135 -9.53 1.32 -15.94
N ALA A 136 -10.12 1.17 -14.74
CA ALA A 136 -9.40 0.81 -13.51
C ALA A 136 -9.41 -0.70 -13.28
N ASN A 137 -8.23 -1.32 -13.23
CA ASN A 137 -8.05 -2.73 -12.85
C ASN A 137 -7.74 -2.86 -11.34
N PHE A 138 -8.19 -1.92 -10.53
CA PHE A 138 -8.05 -1.87 -9.08
C PHE A 138 -9.35 -1.33 -8.48
N GLU A 139 -9.55 -1.57 -7.18
CA GLU A 139 -10.76 -1.14 -6.49
C GLU A 139 -10.57 0.21 -5.79
N PHE A 140 -11.70 0.84 -5.46
CA PHE A 140 -11.74 2.06 -4.67
C PHE A 140 -12.40 1.81 -3.32
N VAL A 141 -11.89 2.51 -2.29
CA VAL A 141 -12.49 2.53 -0.94
C VAL A 141 -12.64 3.96 -0.45
N SER A 142 -13.67 4.19 0.35
CA SER A 142 -13.82 5.46 1.08
C SER A 142 -14.68 5.24 2.32
N ALA A 143 -14.13 5.59 3.48
CA ALA A 143 -14.83 5.46 4.76
C ALA A 143 -15.59 6.74 5.16
N ASN A 144 -15.37 7.85 4.47
CA ASN A 144 -15.87 9.18 4.83
C ASN A 144 -16.91 9.74 3.86
N TYR A 145 -17.03 9.20 2.64
CA TYR A 145 -18.08 9.59 1.71
C TYR A 145 -19.30 8.64 1.80
N ASP A 146 -20.50 9.19 1.76
CA ASP A 146 -21.75 8.42 1.65
C ASP A 146 -22.22 8.38 0.19
N PHE A 147 -22.17 7.21 -0.42
CA PHE A 147 -22.56 7.01 -1.82
C PHE A 147 -23.95 6.37 -2.00
N LYS A 148 -24.79 6.26 -0.93
CA LYS A 148 -26.05 5.52 -0.97
C LYS A 148 -27.00 5.89 -2.11
N ASN A 149 -27.01 7.14 -2.53
CA ASN A 149 -27.91 7.66 -3.57
C ASN A 149 -27.15 8.02 -4.85
N THR A 150 -26.06 7.32 -5.15
CA THR A 150 -25.22 7.57 -6.31
C THR A 150 -24.89 6.28 -7.05
N GLU A 151 -24.35 6.40 -8.25
CA GLU A 151 -23.88 5.27 -9.08
C GLU A 151 -22.74 4.49 -8.40
N LEU A 152 -22.06 5.08 -7.43
CA LEU A 152 -20.94 4.46 -6.70
C LEU A 152 -21.42 3.58 -5.53
N ASN A 153 -22.73 3.53 -5.26
CA ASN A 153 -23.29 2.72 -4.19
C ASN A 153 -22.95 1.22 -4.39
N GLY A 154 -22.30 0.63 -3.39
CA GLY A 154 -21.88 -0.77 -3.42
C GLY A 154 -20.62 -1.06 -4.26
N ILE A 155 -20.16 -0.10 -5.07
CA ILE A 155 -18.91 -0.18 -5.84
C ILE A 155 -17.75 0.28 -4.95
N VAL A 156 -17.82 1.49 -4.42
CA VAL A 156 -16.85 2.01 -3.45
C VAL A 156 -17.22 1.52 -2.06
N LYS A 157 -16.37 0.67 -1.49
CA LYS A 157 -16.57 0.08 -0.16
C LYS A 157 -15.90 0.93 0.92
N PRO A 158 -16.31 0.81 2.19
CA PRO A 158 -15.67 1.58 3.27
C PRO A 158 -14.22 1.16 3.53
N TYR A 159 -13.87 -0.09 3.26
CA TYR A 159 -12.51 -0.63 3.43
C TYR A 159 -12.30 -1.90 2.60
N LYS A 160 -11.04 -2.29 2.44
CA LYS A 160 -10.62 -3.58 1.88
C LYS A 160 -9.54 -4.21 2.76
N THR A 161 -9.55 -5.52 2.89
CA THR A 161 -8.49 -6.27 3.57
C THR A 161 -7.67 -7.05 2.55
N PHE A 162 -6.36 -7.10 2.77
CA PHE A 162 -5.43 -7.88 1.97
C PHE A 162 -4.83 -9.00 2.80
N LEU A 163 -4.54 -10.12 2.14
CA LEU A 163 -3.76 -11.21 2.72
C LEU A 163 -2.43 -11.29 1.96
N LYS A 164 -1.33 -10.95 2.63
CA LYS A 164 0.03 -11.03 2.08
C LYS A 164 0.91 -11.86 3.00
N ASP A 165 1.50 -12.94 2.50
CA ASP A 165 2.34 -13.87 3.28
C ASP A 165 1.70 -14.35 4.60
N GLY A 166 0.37 -14.54 4.60
CA GLY A 166 -0.40 -14.94 5.78
C GLY A 166 -0.64 -13.84 6.83
N VAL A 167 -0.28 -12.60 6.53
CA VAL A 167 -0.63 -11.40 7.32
C VAL A 167 -1.87 -10.76 6.70
N LYS A 168 -2.88 -10.44 7.55
CA LYS A 168 -4.12 -9.77 7.17
C LYS A 168 -4.12 -8.34 7.66
#